data_e189bdc1815f7614315aa21bf1efd5a9
#
_entry.id   e189bdc1815f7614315aa21bf1efd5a9
#
_cell.length_a   1.000
_cell.length_b   1.000
_cell.length_c   1.000
_cell.angle_alpha   90.00
_cell.angle_beta   90.00
_cell.angle_gamma   90.00
#
_symmetry.space_group_name_H-M   'P 1'
#
loop_
_entity.id
_entity.type
_entity.pdbx_description
1 polymer ?
#
loop_
_entity_poly.entity_id
_entity_poly.type
_entity_poly.pdbx_seq_one_letter_code
_entity_poly.pdbx_strand_id
1 'polypeptide(L)'
;MTQPFVPARGEGRHLLLVDDDNGILTSLGAFFERHGYVVSKAATGQQGIQAFQQQEPDVTVLDLGLPDMNGMQVLEVLRRNRAAVVLLTGQGDIPTAVRAMQLGAENFLTKPPDMPYLAAVVERALEKADLRRENQRLLRLLPSTRKRVVNAAVTGALLVAAVALGLAVGGMGSKDREIPVIAPTKQPITRPAPLRGDTYPLAPGSRPPVTTVPPRR
;
A
#
# COMPACT_ATOMS: atom_id res chain seq x y z
N MET A 1 -35.05 -25.88 0.36
CA MET A 1 -33.77 -25.65 -0.30
C MET A 1 -32.76 -25.26 0.78
N THR A 2 -32.00 -26.20 1.28
CA THR A 2 -30.95 -26.00 2.28
C THR A 2 -29.78 -25.29 1.57
N GLN A 3 -29.48 -24.06 1.95
CA GLN A 3 -28.26 -23.38 1.52
C GLN A 3 -27.06 -24.21 1.99
N PRO A 4 -26.04 -24.42 1.17
CA PRO A 4 -24.83 -25.10 1.62
C PRO A 4 -24.24 -24.31 2.78
N PHE A 5 -23.99 -24.99 3.90
CA PHE A 5 -23.23 -24.46 5.04
C PHE A 5 -21.83 -24.11 4.52
N VAL A 6 -21.61 -22.84 4.27
CA VAL A 6 -20.26 -22.28 4.10
C VAL A 6 -19.75 -22.09 5.54
N PRO A 7 -18.69 -22.82 5.97
CA PRO A 7 -18.13 -22.60 7.30
C PRO A 7 -17.79 -21.11 7.43
N ALA A 8 -18.29 -20.50 8.50
CA ALA A 8 -18.06 -19.09 8.76
C ALA A 8 -16.54 -18.88 8.88
N ARG A 9 -15.93 -18.22 7.89
CA ARG A 9 -14.48 -17.90 7.89
C ARG A 9 -14.07 -16.98 9.05
N GLY A 10 -15.05 -16.53 9.85
CA GLY A 10 -14.88 -15.70 11.02
C GLY A 10 -14.62 -16.42 12.32
N GLU A 11 -14.63 -17.78 12.37
CA GLU A 11 -14.50 -18.50 13.64
C GLU A 11 -13.22 -18.12 14.39
N GLY A 12 -13.41 -17.44 15.53
CA GLY A 12 -12.33 -16.99 16.40
C GLY A 12 -11.52 -15.80 15.90
N ARG A 13 -11.86 -15.20 14.76
CA ARG A 13 -11.22 -13.99 14.25
C ARG A 13 -11.71 -12.77 14.99
N HIS A 14 -10.78 -11.88 15.33
CA HIS A 14 -11.06 -10.68 16.08
C HIS A 14 -11.30 -9.48 15.13
N LEU A 15 -12.51 -8.92 15.21
CA LEU A 15 -12.95 -7.75 14.47
C LEU A 15 -13.08 -6.55 15.42
N LEU A 16 -12.44 -5.43 15.11
CA LEU A 16 -12.63 -4.16 15.81
C LEU A 16 -13.56 -3.27 14.98
N LEU A 17 -14.62 -2.77 15.60
CA LEU A 17 -15.54 -1.76 15.06
C LEU A 17 -15.25 -0.41 15.71
N VAL A 18 -15.02 0.63 14.89
CA VAL A 18 -14.77 2.00 15.36
C VAL A 18 -15.75 2.93 14.66
N ASP A 19 -16.75 3.42 15.40
CA ASP A 19 -17.84 4.23 14.89
C ASP A 19 -18.49 4.99 16.05
N ASP A 20 -18.86 6.25 15.90
CA ASP A 20 -19.51 7.04 16.95
C ASP A 20 -21.00 6.73 17.08
N ASP A 21 -21.60 6.10 16.08
CA ASP A 21 -23.00 5.66 16.12
C ASP A 21 -23.13 4.31 16.85
N ASN A 22 -23.64 4.35 18.06
CA ASN A 22 -23.91 3.16 18.86
C ASN A 22 -24.92 2.18 18.22
N GLY A 23 -25.83 2.67 17.38
CA GLY A 23 -26.77 1.85 16.63
C GLY A 23 -26.04 1.01 15.59
N ILE A 24 -25.08 1.62 14.87
CA ILE A 24 -24.21 0.94 13.92
C ILE A 24 -23.32 -0.07 14.64
N LEU A 25 -22.65 0.33 15.71
CA LEU A 25 -21.80 -0.58 16.52
C LEU A 25 -22.59 -1.80 17.04
N THR A 26 -23.84 -1.59 17.44
CA THR A 26 -24.69 -2.68 17.93
C THR A 26 -25.10 -3.61 16.80
N SER A 27 -25.58 -3.04 15.67
CA SER A 27 -26.07 -3.80 14.53
C SER A 27 -24.98 -4.61 13.85
N LEU A 28 -23.81 -3.98 13.58
CA LEU A 28 -22.66 -4.64 12.98
C LEU A 28 -22.07 -5.68 13.94
N GLY A 29 -21.96 -5.33 15.23
CA GLY A 29 -21.47 -6.25 16.24
C GLY A 29 -22.30 -7.54 16.28
N ALA A 30 -23.63 -7.41 16.44
CA ALA A 30 -24.53 -8.56 16.46
C ALA A 30 -24.49 -9.37 15.16
N PHE A 31 -24.27 -8.70 14.02
CA PHE A 31 -24.15 -9.39 12.73
C PHE A 31 -22.87 -10.23 12.70
N PHE A 32 -21.70 -9.64 13.00
CA PHE A 32 -20.42 -10.35 12.92
C PHE A 32 -20.27 -11.41 14.03
N GLU A 33 -20.78 -11.16 15.25
CA GLU A 33 -20.80 -12.15 16.33
C GLU A 33 -21.57 -13.42 15.92
N ARG A 34 -22.72 -13.27 15.22
CA ARG A 34 -23.45 -14.41 14.65
C ARG A 34 -22.71 -15.15 13.53
N HIS A 35 -21.70 -14.49 12.91
CA HIS A 35 -20.83 -15.10 11.91
C HIS A 35 -19.52 -15.64 12.52
N GLY A 36 -19.44 -15.77 13.84
CA GLY A 36 -18.32 -16.40 14.54
C GLY A 36 -17.15 -15.48 14.86
N TYR A 37 -17.27 -14.17 14.61
CA TYR A 37 -16.23 -13.21 14.98
C TYR A 37 -16.27 -12.87 16.49
N VAL A 38 -15.10 -12.65 17.07
CA VAL A 38 -14.96 -11.94 18.34
C VAL A 38 -14.96 -10.44 18.03
N VAL A 39 -15.93 -9.69 18.56
CA VAL A 39 -16.11 -8.28 18.20
C VAL A 39 -15.76 -7.35 19.35
N SER A 40 -14.86 -6.41 19.11
CA SER A 40 -14.60 -5.26 19.98
C SER A 40 -15.18 -3.99 19.35
N LYS A 41 -15.64 -3.07 20.21
CA LYS A 41 -16.32 -1.85 19.80
C LYS A 41 -15.64 -0.65 20.43
N ALA A 42 -15.49 0.42 19.66
CA ALA A 42 -14.94 1.70 20.09
C ALA A 42 -15.78 2.84 19.50
N ALA A 43 -16.18 3.80 20.34
CA ALA A 43 -17.02 4.92 19.94
C ALA A 43 -16.21 6.18 19.57
N THR A 44 -14.87 6.14 19.69
CA THR A 44 -13.98 7.24 19.38
C THR A 44 -12.70 6.74 18.74
N GLY A 45 -11.99 7.62 18.03
CA GLY A 45 -10.72 7.27 17.41
C GLY A 45 -9.66 6.88 18.43
N GLN A 46 -9.59 7.58 19.56
CA GLN A 46 -8.67 7.26 20.66
C GLN A 46 -8.94 5.86 21.23
N GLN A 47 -10.20 5.53 21.49
CA GLN A 47 -10.59 4.18 21.94
C GLN A 47 -10.25 3.13 20.89
N GLY A 48 -10.47 3.41 19.61
CA GLY A 48 -10.13 2.52 18.50
C GLY A 48 -8.63 2.21 18.44
N ILE A 49 -7.78 3.22 18.56
CA ILE A 49 -6.32 3.05 18.59
C ILE A 49 -5.90 2.24 19.82
N GLN A 50 -6.47 2.54 21.00
CA GLN A 50 -6.16 1.82 22.23
C GLN A 50 -6.59 0.36 22.15
N ALA A 51 -7.82 0.08 21.68
CA ALA A 51 -8.32 -1.27 21.51
C ALA A 51 -7.45 -2.07 20.52
N PHE A 52 -7.04 -1.44 19.41
CA PHE A 52 -6.13 -2.06 18.45
C PHE A 52 -4.79 -2.46 19.10
N GLN A 53 -4.19 -1.57 19.89
CA GLN A 53 -2.90 -1.84 20.54
C GLN A 53 -2.97 -2.92 21.62
N GLN A 54 -4.10 -3.02 22.33
CA GLN A 54 -4.28 -3.98 23.43
C GLN A 54 -4.71 -5.36 22.97
N GLN A 55 -5.48 -5.44 21.89
CA GLN A 55 -6.21 -6.64 21.49
C GLN A 55 -5.73 -7.22 20.16
N GLU A 56 -4.92 -6.48 19.40
CA GLU A 56 -4.35 -6.89 18.10
C GLU A 56 -5.39 -7.52 17.14
N PRO A 57 -6.49 -6.83 16.80
CA PRO A 57 -7.55 -7.39 15.97
C PRO A 57 -7.02 -7.78 14.59
N ASP A 58 -7.63 -8.82 14.00
CA ASP A 58 -7.29 -9.30 12.66
C ASP A 58 -7.71 -8.31 11.57
N VAL A 59 -8.85 -7.64 11.79
CA VAL A 59 -9.39 -6.62 10.89
C VAL A 59 -10.12 -5.53 11.68
N THR A 60 -10.08 -4.31 11.15
CA THR A 60 -10.79 -3.15 11.73
C THR A 60 -11.75 -2.58 10.70
N VAL A 61 -13.00 -2.38 11.08
CA VAL A 61 -13.97 -1.54 10.34
C VAL A 61 -13.99 -0.18 11.01
N LEU A 62 -13.70 0.87 10.25
CA LEU A 62 -13.44 2.21 10.76
C LEU A 62 -14.32 3.24 10.07
N ASP A 63 -15.04 4.05 10.84
CA ASP A 63 -15.65 5.28 10.34
C ASP A 63 -14.64 6.43 10.26
N LEU A 64 -14.87 7.36 9.36
CA LEU A 64 -14.10 8.61 9.23
C LEU A 64 -14.66 9.74 10.09
N GLY A 65 -15.97 9.72 10.38
CA GLY A 65 -16.70 10.76 11.10
C GLY A 65 -16.64 10.63 12.62
N LEU A 66 -15.46 10.48 13.20
CA LEU A 66 -15.31 10.30 14.65
C LEU A 66 -15.32 11.67 15.37
N PRO A 67 -15.83 11.72 16.63
CA PRO A 67 -16.03 12.97 17.35
C PRO A 67 -14.74 13.60 17.90
N ASP A 68 -13.71 12.81 18.12
CA ASP A 68 -12.47 13.21 18.78
C ASP A 68 -11.31 13.47 17.83
N MET A 69 -11.28 12.82 16.67
CA MET A 69 -10.25 12.98 15.66
C MET A 69 -10.73 12.55 14.27
N ASN A 70 -10.00 12.98 13.24
CA ASN A 70 -10.31 12.54 11.87
C ASN A 70 -9.94 11.06 11.70
N GLY A 71 -10.90 10.24 11.23
CA GLY A 71 -10.68 8.81 11.01
C GLY A 71 -9.53 8.48 10.05
N MET A 72 -9.15 9.40 9.15
CA MET A 72 -7.95 9.25 8.33
C MET A 72 -6.66 9.23 9.17
N GLN A 73 -6.60 9.96 10.29
CA GLN A 73 -5.47 9.91 11.22
C GLN A 73 -5.43 8.56 11.95
N VAL A 74 -6.62 8.05 12.34
CA VAL A 74 -6.73 6.69 12.90
C VAL A 74 -6.24 5.66 11.89
N LEU A 75 -6.69 5.73 10.63
CA LEU A 75 -6.22 4.85 9.55
C LEU A 75 -4.70 4.86 9.43
N GLU A 76 -4.05 6.02 9.40
CA GLU A 76 -2.59 6.12 9.33
C GLU A 76 -1.89 5.42 10.49
N VAL A 77 -2.39 5.61 11.73
CA VAL A 77 -1.82 4.95 12.93
C VAL A 77 -1.96 3.43 12.83
N LEU A 78 -3.15 2.94 12.49
CA LEU A 78 -3.42 1.51 12.35
C LEU A 78 -2.58 0.90 11.22
N ARG A 79 -2.43 1.59 10.08
CA ARG A 79 -1.64 1.09 8.94
C ARG A 79 -0.14 1.04 9.20
N ARG A 80 0.42 1.94 9.99
CA ARG A 80 1.82 1.85 10.46
C ARG A 80 2.06 0.55 11.22
N ASN A 81 1.05 0.06 11.93
CA ASN A 81 1.05 -1.22 12.64
C ASN A 81 0.53 -2.40 11.78
N ARG A 82 0.42 -2.21 10.45
CA ARG A 82 0.03 -3.24 9.46
C ARG A 82 -1.37 -3.81 9.63
N ALA A 83 -2.26 -3.07 10.27
CA ALA A 83 -3.66 -3.44 10.42
C ALA A 83 -4.33 -3.66 9.05
N ALA A 84 -5.24 -4.63 8.94
CA ALA A 84 -6.21 -4.68 7.86
C ALA A 84 -7.37 -3.73 8.21
N VAL A 85 -7.57 -2.67 7.44
CA VAL A 85 -8.59 -1.65 7.72
C VAL A 85 -9.54 -1.53 6.54
N VAL A 86 -10.83 -1.69 6.82
CA VAL A 86 -11.94 -1.42 5.92
C VAL A 86 -12.64 -0.16 6.39
N LEU A 87 -12.81 0.82 5.52
CA LEU A 87 -13.53 2.04 5.86
C LEU A 87 -15.02 1.89 5.57
N LEU A 88 -15.85 2.32 6.51
CA LEU A 88 -17.31 2.37 6.38
C LEU A 88 -17.78 3.74 6.87
N THR A 89 -18.14 4.65 5.96
CA THR A 89 -18.41 6.04 6.30
C THR A 89 -19.61 6.63 5.59
N GLY A 90 -20.31 7.55 6.24
CA GLY A 90 -21.34 8.37 5.62
C GLY A 90 -20.81 9.51 4.75
N GLN A 91 -19.53 9.84 4.88
CA GLN A 91 -18.85 10.91 4.13
C GLN A 91 -18.01 10.31 3.00
N GLY A 92 -18.68 9.87 1.94
CA GLY A 92 -18.03 9.16 0.83
C GLY A 92 -17.93 9.98 -0.45
N ASP A 93 -17.02 10.93 -0.54
CA ASP A 93 -16.62 11.51 -1.82
C ASP A 93 -15.47 10.72 -2.46
N ILE A 94 -15.34 10.81 -3.78
CA ILE A 94 -14.30 10.11 -4.53
C ILE A 94 -12.88 10.50 -4.07
N PRO A 95 -12.54 11.79 -3.84
CA PRO A 95 -11.24 12.19 -3.32
C PRO A 95 -10.87 11.53 -1.99
N THR A 96 -11.81 11.47 -1.05
CA THR A 96 -11.61 10.83 0.26
C THR A 96 -11.36 9.32 0.11
N ALA A 97 -12.13 8.65 -0.73
CA ALA A 97 -11.93 7.23 -1.03
C ALA A 97 -10.55 6.96 -1.64
N VAL A 98 -10.14 7.74 -2.63
CA VAL A 98 -8.81 7.62 -3.26
C VAL A 98 -7.69 7.82 -2.24
N ARG A 99 -7.80 8.85 -1.40
CA ARG A 99 -6.81 9.12 -0.35
C ARG A 99 -6.73 7.97 0.66
N ALA A 100 -7.87 7.43 1.08
CA ALA A 100 -7.92 6.28 1.99
C ALA A 100 -7.21 5.05 1.41
N MET A 101 -7.46 4.75 0.13
CA MET A 101 -6.78 3.64 -0.56
C MET A 101 -5.27 3.89 -0.70
N GLN A 102 -4.84 5.11 -0.95
CA GLN A 102 -3.41 5.48 -0.98
C GLN A 102 -2.73 5.33 0.39
N LEU A 103 -3.44 5.61 1.48
CA LEU A 103 -3.00 5.37 2.85
C LEU A 103 -3.00 3.89 3.23
N GLY A 104 -3.53 3.04 2.36
CA GLY A 104 -3.49 1.60 2.48
C GLY A 104 -4.71 0.95 3.10
N ALA A 105 -5.87 1.62 3.12
CA ALA A 105 -7.12 0.93 3.42
C ALA A 105 -7.32 -0.26 2.47
N GLU A 106 -7.88 -1.35 2.98
CA GLU A 106 -8.16 -2.54 2.16
C GLU A 106 -9.38 -2.33 1.27
N ASN A 107 -10.35 -1.58 1.76
CA ASN A 107 -11.54 -1.18 1.01
C ASN A 107 -12.19 0.07 1.63
N PHE A 108 -13.11 0.68 0.87
CA PHE A 108 -13.89 1.84 1.25
C PHE A 108 -15.37 1.59 0.89
N LEU A 109 -16.25 1.74 1.86
CA LEU A 109 -17.68 1.52 1.74
C LEU A 109 -18.46 2.72 2.27
N THR A 110 -19.61 2.98 1.67
CA THR A 110 -20.53 4.02 2.14
C THR A 110 -21.61 3.46 3.07
N LYS A 111 -22.02 4.24 4.07
CA LYS A 111 -23.18 3.95 4.90
C LYS A 111 -24.48 4.31 4.16
N PRO A 112 -25.59 3.57 4.31
CA PRO A 112 -25.71 2.32 5.05
C PRO A 112 -25.04 1.15 4.29
N PRO A 113 -24.37 0.21 5.00
CA PRO A 113 -23.74 -0.93 4.34
C PRO A 113 -24.76 -1.99 3.93
N ASP A 114 -24.54 -2.59 2.78
CA ASP A 114 -25.11 -3.90 2.47
C ASP A 114 -24.35 -4.95 3.30
N MET A 115 -25.04 -5.63 4.22
CA MET A 115 -24.41 -6.52 5.20
C MET A 115 -23.68 -7.73 4.55
N PRO A 116 -24.27 -8.44 3.57
CA PRO A 116 -23.57 -9.49 2.83
C PRO A 116 -22.31 -8.97 2.12
N TYR A 117 -22.40 -7.79 1.52
CA TYR A 117 -21.26 -7.19 0.83
C TYR A 117 -20.14 -6.76 1.80
N LEU A 118 -20.50 -6.14 2.93
CA LEU A 118 -19.54 -5.80 3.99
C LEU A 118 -18.85 -7.04 4.53
N ALA A 119 -19.58 -8.14 4.77
CA ALA A 119 -19.00 -9.40 5.21
C ALA A 119 -17.97 -9.93 4.19
N ALA A 120 -18.31 -9.95 2.91
CA ALA A 120 -17.40 -10.39 1.85
C ALA A 120 -16.14 -9.52 1.75
N VAL A 121 -16.27 -8.20 1.99
CA VAL A 121 -15.14 -7.27 2.01
C VAL A 121 -14.24 -7.52 3.22
N VAL A 122 -14.81 -7.75 4.40
CA VAL A 122 -14.07 -8.09 5.63
C VAL A 122 -13.30 -9.40 5.45
N GLU A 123 -13.94 -10.44 4.89
CA GLU A 123 -13.28 -11.72 4.59
C GLU A 123 -12.08 -11.54 3.63
N ARG A 124 -12.24 -10.76 2.56
CA ARG A 124 -11.13 -10.45 1.64
C ARG A 124 -9.99 -9.71 2.33
N ALA A 125 -10.31 -8.78 3.22
CA ALA A 125 -9.30 -8.05 3.97
C ALA A 125 -8.49 -8.98 4.88
N LEU A 126 -9.15 -9.93 5.53
CA LEU A 126 -8.52 -10.97 6.34
C LEU A 126 -7.62 -11.89 5.51
N GLU A 127 -8.13 -12.42 4.39
CA GLU A 127 -7.35 -13.30 3.50
C GLU A 127 -6.06 -12.61 3.03
N LYS A 128 -6.17 -11.34 2.64
CA LYS A 128 -5.02 -10.55 2.21
C LYS A 128 -4.03 -10.26 3.36
N ALA A 129 -4.54 -10.07 4.58
CA ALA A 129 -3.71 -9.92 5.76
C ALA A 129 -2.96 -11.21 6.10
N ASP A 130 -3.62 -12.36 6.02
CA ASP A 130 -3.00 -13.67 6.25
C ASP A 130 -1.91 -13.98 5.22
N LEU A 131 -2.18 -13.74 3.95
CA LEU A 131 -1.18 -13.90 2.88
C LEU A 131 0.05 -13.00 3.11
N ARG A 132 -0.14 -11.77 3.59
CA ARG A 132 0.98 -10.87 3.95
C ARG A 132 1.78 -11.38 5.14
N ARG A 133 1.09 -11.89 6.19
CA ARG A 133 1.73 -12.47 7.37
C ARG A 133 2.57 -13.70 6.97
N GLU A 134 2.02 -14.59 6.15
CA GLU A 134 2.71 -15.81 5.70
C GLU A 134 3.92 -15.48 4.81
N ASN A 135 3.77 -14.57 3.83
CA ASN A 135 4.89 -14.12 3.02
C ASN A 135 6.04 -13.54 3.86
N GLN A 136 5.71 -12.75 4.89
CA GLN A 136 6.73 -12.21 5.79
C GLN A 136 7.41 -13.29 6.63
N ARG A 137 6.64 -14.29 7.07
CA ARG A 137 7.18 -15.45 7.79
C ARG A 137 8.16 -16.23 6.91
N LEU A 138 7.76 -16.54 5.69
CA LEU A 138 8.60 -17.26 4.72
C LEU A 138 9.87 -16.48 4.38
N LEU A 139 9.77 -15.16 4.18
CA LEU A 139 10.94 -14.30 3.93
C LEU A 139 11.93 -14.26 5.10
N ARG A 140 11.45 -14.40 6.35
CA ARG A 140 12.33 -14.50 7.53
C ARG A 140 13.04 -15.85 7.60
N LEU A 141 12.44 -16.91 7.08
CA LEU A 141 13.03 -18.27 7.07
C LEU A 141 14.05 -18.46 5.96
N LEU A 142 14.01 -17.63 4.91
CA LEU A 142 15.01 -17.68 3.86
C LEU A 142 16.38 -17.26 4.45
N PRO A 143 17.40 -18.13 4.42
CA PRO A 143 18.73 -17.75 4.85
C PRO A 143 19.18 -16.53 4.06
N SER A 144 19.80 -15.55 4.72
CA SER A 144 20.22 -14.29 4.11
C SER A 144 21.42 -14.53 3.17
N THR A 145 21.22 -15.33 2.14
CA THR A 145 22.18 -15.61 1.08
C THR A 145 22.65 -14.32 0.40
N ARG A 146 21.81 -13.29 0.38
CA ARG A 146 22.18 -11.96 -0.14
C ARG A 146 23.38 -11.32 0.60
N LYS A 147 23.44 -11.45 1.95
CA LYS A 147 24.60 -10.94 2.72
C LYS A 147 25.88 -11.75 2.45
N ARG A 148 25.76 -13.06 2.24
CA ARG A 148 26.93 -13.90 1.93
C ARG A 148 27.44 -13.66 0.52
N VAL A 149 26.58 -13.46 -0.46
CA VAL A 149 27.00 -13.20 -1.86
C VAL A 149 27.62 -11.81 -1.98
N VAL A 150 27.06 -10.77 -1.33
CA VAL A 150 27.65 -9.43 -1.34
C VAL A 150 29.00 -9.42 -0.62
N ASN A 151 29.12 -10.07 0.54
CA ASN A 151 30.37 -10.16 1.24
C ASN A 151 31.42 -11.00 0.47
N ALA A 152 31.01 -12.08 -0.20
CA ALA A 152 31.90 -12.86 -1.06
C ALA A 152 32.39 -12.10 -2.30
N ALA A 153 31.48 -11.29 -2.91
CA ALA A 153 31.82 -10.44 -4.04
C ALA A 153 32.78 -9.30 -3.64
N VAL A 154 32.56 -8.67 -2.47
CA VAL A 154 33.40 -7.60 -1.93
C VAL A 154 34.79 -8.15 -1.52
N THR A 155 34.84 -9.30 -0.83
CA THR A 155 36.10 -9.95 -0.48
C THR A 155 36.83 -10.43 -1.71
N GLY A 156 36.15 -10.99 -2.72
CA GLY A 156 36.74 -11.36 -4.00
C GLY A 156 37.34 -10.18 -4.75
N ALA A 157 36.62 -9.06 -4.83
CA ALA A 157 37.10 -7.84 -5.48
C ALA A 157 38.31 -7.22 -4.77
N LEU A 158 38.33 -7.24 -3.42
CA LEU A 158 39.47 -6.78 -2.62
C LEU A 158 40.72 -7.67 -2.83
N LEU A 159 40.52 -8.98 -2.97
CA LEU A 159 41.62 -9.92 -3.20
C LEU A 159 42.23 -9.75 -4.60
N VAL A 160 41.39 -9.53 -5.61
CA VAL A 160 41.82 -9.21 -6.98
C VAL A 160 42.57 -7.89 -7.03
N ALA A 161 42.08 -6.86 -6.33
CA ALA A 161 42.75 -5.56 -6.24
C ALA A 161 44.09 -5.65 -5.52
N ALA A 162 44.19 -6.44 -4.44
CA ALA A 162 45.46 -6.67 -3.72
C ALA A 162 46.51 -7.41 -4.57
N VAL A 163 46.08 -8.42 -5.35
CA VAL A 163 46.98 -9.15 -6.28
C VAL A 163 47.42 -8.21 -7.41
N ALA A 164 46.51 -7.39 -7.97
CA ALA A 164 46.89 -6.42 -9.00
C ALA A 164 47.86 -5.37 -8.49
N LEU A 165 47.68 -4.90 -7.24
CA LEU A 165 48.60 -3.96 -6.59
C LEU A 165 49.95 -4.60 -6.29
N GLY A 166 49.99 -5.87 -5.85
CA GLY A 166 51.20 -6.63 -5.60
C GLY A 166 52.02 -6.87 -6.87
N LEU A 167 51.37 -7.10 -8.01
CA LEU A 167 52.05 -7.23 -9.30
C LEU A 167 52.56 -5.88 -9.84
N ALA A 168 51.88 -4.77 -9.50
CA ALA A 168 52.32 -3.44 -9.89
C ALA A 168 53.57 -2.97 -9.12
N VAL A 169 53.76 -3.41 -7.86
CA VAL A 169 54.91 -3.06 -7.02
C VAL A 169 56.11 -3.98 -7.32
N GLY A 170 55.88 -5.23 -7.81
CA GLY A 170 56.94 -6.19 -8.16
C GLY A 170 57.59 -5.99 -9.54
N GLY A 171 57.11 -5.07 -10.35
CA GLY A 171 57.50 -4.88 -11.75
C GLY A 171 58.18 -3.55 -12.07
N MET A 172 58.97 -2.97 -11.15
CA MET A 172 59.81 -1.78 -11.48
C MET A 172 61.09 -2.19 -12.17
N GLY A 173 60.98 -2.48 -13.45
CA GLY A 173 62.10 -2.70 -14.37
C GLY A 173 61.70 -2.20 -15.76
N SER A 174 62.10 -0.96 -16.02
CA SER A 174 62.25 -0.27 -17.31
C SER A 174 61.66 -0.89 -18.58
N LYS A 175 60.75 -0.15 -19.22
CA LYS A 175 60.88 0.28 -20.64
C LYS A 175 59.71 1.17 -21.05
N ASP A 176 60.11 2.32 -21.55
CA ASP A 176 59.26 3.30 -22.23
C ASP A 176 58.34 2.62 -23.27
N ARG A 177 57.02 2.71 -23.08
CA ARG A 177 56.05 2.52 -24.13
C ARG A 177 55.10 3.72 -24.13
N GLU A 178 55.29 4.55 -25.13
CA GLU A 178 54.39 5.62 -25.46
C GLU A 178 52.96 5.07 -25.62
N ILE A 179 52.04 5.60 -24.85
CA ILE A 179 50.63 5.32 -24.98
C ILE A 179 50.07 6.26 -26.07
N PRO A 180 49.49 5.76 -27.17
CA PRO A 180 48.85 6.64 -28.13
C PRO A 180 47.65 7.32 -27.51
N VAL A 181 47.67 8.65 -27.47
CA VAL A 181 46.55 9.49 -27.03
C VAL A 181 45.43 9.38 -28.06
N ILE A 182 44.39 8.64 -27.73
CA ILE A 182 43.16 8.63 -28.52
C ILE A 182 42.40 9.92 -28.20
N ALA A 183 42.36 10.85 -29.14
CA ALA A 183 41.58 12.07 -29.04
C ALA A 183 40.11 11.76 -28.92
N PRO A 184 39.34 12.49 -28.06
CA PRO A 184 37.90 12.29 -27.91
C PRO A 184 37.21 12.71 -29.21
N THR A 185 36.60 11.74 -29.89
CA THR A 185 35.73 11.96 -31.02
C THR A 185 34.45 12.70 -30.55
N LYS A 186 34.38 13.99 -30.83
CA LYS A 186 33.15 14.78 -30.70
C LYS A 186 32.15 14.28 -31.72
N GLN A 187 31.28 13.37 -31.32
CA GLN A 187 30.04 13.14 -32.06
C GLN A 187 29.01 14.17 -31.63
N PRO A 188 28.39 14.91 -32.56
CA PRO A 188 27.30 15.79 -32.20
C PRO A 188 26.07 14.97 -31.80
N ILE A 189 25.54 15.28 -30.63
CA ILE A 189 24.25 14.72 -30.15
C ILE A 189 23.17 15.26 -31.08
N THR A 190 22.74 14.45 -32.04
CA THR A 190 21.55 14.72 -32.82
C THR A 190 20.34 14.51 -31.92
N ARG A 191 19.64 15.60 -31.59
CA ARG A 191 18.33 15.56 -30.95
C ARG A 191 17.38 14.77 -31.84
N PRO A 192 16.60 13.79 -31.31
CA PRO A 192 15.54 13.17 -32.07
C PRO A 192 14.50 14.23 -32.45
N ALA A 193 14.05 14.21 -33.69
CA ALA A 193 12.99 15.08 -34.21
C ALA A 193 11.69 14.85 -33.41
N PRO A 194 10.87 15.91 -33.19
CA PRO A 194 9.58 15.75 -32.54
C PRO A 194 8.69 14.85 -33.39
N LEU A 195 8.11 13.81 -32.77
CA LEU A 195 7.12 12.94 -33.35
C LEU A 195 5.93 13.80 -33.81
N ARG A 196 5.65 13.76 -35.09
CA ARG A 196 4.49 14.40 -35.73
C ARG A 196 3.22 13.84 -35.11
N GLY A 197 2.32 14.77 -34.73
CA GLY A 197 1.11 14.53 -33.96
C GLY A 197 0.21 13.41 -34.50
N ASP A 198 -0.09 12.51 -33.64
CA ASP A 198 -1.27 11.66 -33.79
C ASP A 198 -2.47 12.47 -33.29
N THR A 199 -3.23 12.96 -34.26
CA THR A 199 -4.57 13.51 -34.05
C THR A 199 -5.50 12.37 -33.64
N TYR A 200 -5.85 12.29 -32.36
CA TYR A 200 -6.98 11.47 -31.93
C TYR A 200 -8.28 12.05 -32.49
N PRO A 201 -9.13 11.26 -33.15
CA PRO A 201 -10.43 11.73 -33.57
C PRO A 201 -11.31 12.05 -32.37
N LEU A 202 -11.75 13.30 -32.26
CA LEU A 202 -12.75 13.76 -31.33
C LEU A 202 -14.06 13.00 -31.56
N ALA A 203 -14.62 12.42 -30.47
CA ALA A 203 -15.93 11.83 -30.49
C ALA A 203 -16.99 12.88 -30.89
N PRO A 204 -17.98 12.55 -31.72
CA PRO A 204 -19.00 13.50 -32.15
C PRO A 204 -19.96 13.78 -30.99
N GLY A 205 -19.97 15.00 -30.46
CA GLY A 205 -20.98 15.44 -29.48
C GLY A 205 -20.58 16.45 -28.42
N SER A 206 -19.33 16.86 -28.29
CA SER A 206 -18.95 17.88 -27.29
C SER A 206 -18.99 19.29 -27.89
N ARG A 207 -19.98 20.08 -27.50
CA ARG A 207 -20.03 21.53 -27.78
C ARG A 207 -18.97 22.25 -26.93
N PRO A 208 -18.24 23.23 -27.49
CA PRO A 208 -17.31 24.04 -26.70
C PRO A 208 -18.07 24.94 -25.71
N PRO A 209 -17.48 25.27 -24.56
CA PRO A 209 -18.09 26.19 -23.61
C PRO A 209 -18.16 27.62 -24.20
N VAL A 210 -19.33 28.23 -24.14
CA VAL A 210 -19.58 29.61 -24.54
C VAL A 210 -18.91 30.53 -23.52
N THR A 211 -17.88 31.23 -23.95
CA THR A 211 -17.25 32.29 -23.17
C THR A 211 -18.09 33.55 -23.25
N THR A 212 -18.89 33.84 -22.21
CA THR A 212 -19.56 35.13 -22.06
C THR A 212 -18.60 36.14 -21.51
N VAL A 213 -18.19 37.08 -22.32
CA VAL A 213 -17.47 38.29 -21.93
C VAL A 213 -18.47 39.28 -21.31
N PRO A 214 -18.25 39.81 -20.10
CA PRO A 214 -19.09 40.86 -19.54
C PRO A 214 -18.77 42.22 -20.20
N PRO A 215 -19.79 43.11 -20.40
CA PRO A 215 -19.57 44.40 -21.00
C PRO A 215 -18.87 45.34 -20.02
N ARG A 216 -17.92 46.10 -20.53
CA ARG A 216 -17.27 47.24 -19.84
C ARG A 216 -18.29 48.38 -19.67
N ARG A 217 -18.40 48.87 -18.48
CA ARG A 217 -18.67 50.29 -18.14
C ARG A 217 -17.76 50.70 -17.01
#